data_a921c540b635deb1e71b085ed8155a69
#
_entry.id   a921c540b635deb1e71b085ed8155a69
#
_cell.length_a   1.000
_cell.length_b   1.000
_cell.length_c   1.000
_cell.angle_alpha   90.00
_cell.angle_beta   90.00
_cell.angle_gamma   90.00
#
_symmetry.space_group_name_H-M   'P 1'
#
loop_
_entity.id
_entity.type
_entity.pdbx_description
1 polymer ?
#
loop_
_entity_poly.entity_id
_entity_poly.type
_entity_poly.pdbx_seq_one_letter_code
_entity_poly.pdbx_strand_id
1 'polypeptide(L)'
;MEPIELLLSRLERVRANRNGTWVARCPAHDDRSPSLSIATGDDGKVLLHCFAGCGAADVVESVGLELSNLFPETHDWRGQRRSRVDYKALVTLLQHEITVLIIAAQKVRAGEALTDDDQATLDRVQKSLERLNNV
;
A
#
# COMPACT_ATOMS: atom_id res chain seq x y z
N MET A 1 17.34 -8.38 17.57
CA MET A 1 16.46 -9.53 17.22
C MET A 1 15.44 -9.04 16.22
N GLU A 2 15.33 -9.68 15.12
CA GLU A 2 14.34 -9.28 14.10
C GLU A 2 12.91 -9.45 14.64
N PRO A 3 11.96 -8.56 14.33
CA PRO A 3 10.59 -8.66 14.80
C PRO A 3 9.94 -10.03 14.52
N ILE A 4 10.27 -10.63 13.39
CA ILE A 4 9.75 -11.94 13.01
C ILE A 4 10.29 -13.05 13.93
N GLU A 5 11.56 -13.03 14.28
CA GLU A 5 12.19 -14.02 15.16
C GLU A 5 11.61 -13.93 16.57
N LEU A 6 11.41 -12.70 17.06
CA LEU A 6 10.79 -12.45 18.36
C LEU A 6 9.39 -13.06 18.42
N LEU A 7 8.56 -12.81 17.41
CA LEU A 7 7.20 -13.34 17.36
C LEU A 7 7.20 -14.88 17.24
N LEU A 8 7.97 -15.44 16.29
CA LEU A 8 8.01 -16.88 16.07
C LEU A 8 8.46 -17.65 17.30
N SER A 9 9.36 -17.08 18.13
CA SER A 9 9.81 -17.67 19.39
C SER A 9 8.71 -17.79 20.45
N ARG A 10 7.65 -17.04 20.33
CA ARG A 10 6.51 -17.01 21.27
C ARG A 10 5.30 -17.81 20.81
N LEU A 11 5.30 -18.25 19.55
CA LEU A 11 4.18 -18.99 18.96
C LEU A 11 4.40 -20.50 19.02
N GLU A 12 3.30 -21.25 19.10
CA GLU A 12 3.30 -22.71 19.08
C GLU A 12 3.03 -23.25 17.68
N ARG A 13 3.60 -24.44 17.39
CA ARG A 13 3.42 -25.18 16.14
C ARG A 13 3.70 -24.35 14.89
N VAL A 14 4.76 -23.57 14.94
CA VAL A 14 5.24 -22.80 13.79
C VAL A 14 5.74 -23.74 12.68
N ARG A 15 5.26 -23.49 11.46
CA ARG A 15 5.72 -24.19 10.24
C ARG A 15 6.08 -23.15 9.19
N ALA A 16 7.29 -23.25 8.67
CA ALA A 16 7.73 -22.42 7.55
C ALA A 16 7.15 -22.95 6.23
N ASN A 17 6.67 -22.07 5.39
CA ASN A 17 6.28 -22.35 4.01
C ASN A 17 7.39 -21.97 3.03
N ARG A 18 7.31 -22.46 1.78
CA ARG A 18 8.34 -22.25 0.76
C ARG A 18 8.57 -20.79 0.33
N ASN A 19 7.61 -19.91 0.59
CA ASN A 19 7.61 -18.52 0.11
C ASN A 19 8.03 -17.50 1.19
N GLY A 20 8.79 -17.91 2.23
CA GLY A 20 9.19 -17.02 3.32
C GLY A 20 8.00 -16.55 4.18
N THR A 21 6.97 -17.37 4.26
CA THR A 21 5.81 -17.17 5.15
C THR A 21 5.77 -18.31 6.17
N TRP A 22 5.05 -18.10 7.26
CA TRP A 22 4.88 -19.10 8.32
C TRP A 22 3.41 -19.27 8.65
N VAL A 23 3.07 -20.43 9.17
CA VAL A 23 1.76 -20.73 9.75
C VAL A 23 1.98 -21.22 11.16
N ALA A 24 1.14 -20.78 12.10
CA ALA A 24 1.21 -21.16 13.50
C ALA A 24 -0.19 -21.33 14.10
N ARG A 25 -0.28 -21.89 15.30
CA ARG A 25 -1.49 -21.80 16.09
C ARG A 25 -1.71 -20.36 16.54
N CYS A 26 -2.94 -19.89 16.43
CA CYS A 26 -3.29 -18.57 16.94
C CYS A 26 -3.41 -18.62 18.47
N PRO A 27 -2.68 -17.75 19.21
CA PRO A 27 -2.75 -17.75 20.67
C PRO A 27 -3.98 -17.00 21.21
N ALA A 28 -4.68 -16.24 20.36
CA ALA A 28 -5.81 -15.40 20.76
C ALA A 28 -7.16 -16.15 20.81
N HIS A 29 -7.20 -17.41 20.35
CA HIS A 29 -8.38 -18.26 20.46
C HIS A 29 -7.99 -19.72 20.65
N ASP A 30 -8.93 -20.57 21.03
CA ASP A 30 -8.69 -22.02 21.15
C ASP A 30 -8.51 -22.63 19.75
N ASP A 31 -7.26 -22.69 19.29
CA ASP A 31 -6.89 -23.13 17.96
C ASP A 31 -6.44 -24.57 17.94
N ARG A 32 -7.19 -25.44 17.27
CA ARG A 32 -6.87 -26.87 17.13
C ARG A 32 -5.98 -27.16 15.92
N SER A 33 -6.00 -26.28 14.93
CA SER A 33 -5.20 -26.37 13.70
C SER A 33 -4.58 -25.02 13.38
N PRO A 34 -3.36 -24.96 12.83
CA PRO A 34 -2.71 -23.68 12.53
C PRO A 34 -3.59 -22.76 11.66
N SER A 35 -4.04 -21.67 12.23
CA SER A 35 -4.94 -20.69 11.60
C SER A 35 -4.32 -19.28 11.47
N LEU A 36 -3.13 -19.08 12.04
CA LEU A 36 -2.40 -17.83 11.97
C LEU A 36 -1.38 -17.86 10.83
N SER A 37 -1.56 -17.02 9.84
CA SER A 37 -0.61 -16.78 8.77
C SER A 37 0.29 -15.60 9.13
N ILE A 38 1.59 -15.73 8.88
CA ILE A 38 2.62 -14.77 9.25
C ILE A 38 3.51 -14.56 8.03
N ALA A 39 3.82 -13.30 7.74
CA ALA A 39 4.72 -12.92 6.67
C ALA A 39 5.59 -11.72 7.09
N THR A 40 6.72 -11.53 6.42
CA THR A 40 7.52 -10.31 6.54
C THR A 40 7.27 -9.43 5.33
N GLY A 41 6.92 -8.16 5.56
CA GLY A 41 6.82 -7.16 4.50
C GLY A 41 8.20 -6.68 4.03
N ASP A 42 8.25 -6.00 2.88
CA ASP A 42 9.48 -5.47 2.27
C ASP A 42 10.22 -4.47 3.17
N ASP A 43 9.52 -3.87 4.12
CA ASP A 43 10.03 -2.93 5.11
C ASP A 43 10.44 -3.61 6.44
N GLY A 44 10.48 -4.94 6.48
CA GLY A 44 10.85 -5.73 7.66
C GLY A 44 9.77 -5.83 8.74
N LYS A 45 8.59 -5.22 8.52
CA LYS A 45 7.45 -5.38 9.44
C LYS A 45 6.83 -6.77 9.34
N VAL A 46 6.31 -7.25 10.45
CA VAL A 46 5.58 -8.52 10.50
C VAL A 46 4.10 -8.30 10.19
N LEU A 47 3.59 -9.08 9.26
CA LEU A 47 2.19 -9.11 8.86
C LEU A 47 1.53 -10.35 9.46
N LEU A 48 0.40 -10.18 10.13
CA LEU A 48 -0.38 -11.25 10.76
C LEU A 48 -1.78 -11.30 10.16
N HIS A 49 -2.24 -12.51 9.91
CA HIS A 49 -3.63 -12.77 9.54
C HIS A 49 -4.13 -14.06 10.19
N CYS A 50 -5.13 -13.93 11.06
CA CYS A 50 -5.81 -15.08 11.64
C CYS A 50 -7.07 -15.38 10.83
N PHE A 51 -7.19 -16.61 10.31
CA PHE A 51 -8.36 -17.04 9.53
C PHE A 51 -9.63 -17.20 10.37
N ALA A 52 -9.51 -17.24 11.69
CA ALA A 52 -10.65 -17.20 12.61
C ALA A 52 -11.14 -15.77 12.92
N GLY A 53 -10.42 -14.73 12.46
CA GLY A 53 -10.83 -13.33 12.58
C GLY A 53 -10.26 -12.59 13.80
N CYS A 54 -9.26 -13.14 14.51
CA CYS A 54 -8.59 -12.44 15.61
C CYS A 54 -7.81 -11.23 15.08
N GLY A 55 -7.86 -10.11 15.78
CA GLY A 55 -7.06 -8.92 15.49
C GLY A 55 -5.57 -9.13 15.74
N ALA A 56 -4.71 -8.42 15.01
CA ALA A 56 -3.25 -8.51 15.23
C ALA A 56 -2.87 -8.09 16.66
N ALA A 57 -3.56 -7.09 17.23
CA ALA A 57 -3.38 -6.68 18.63
C ALA A 57 -3.63 -7.83 19.59
N ASP A 58 -4.78 -8.50 19.46
CA ASP A 58 -5.17 -9.63 20.34
C ASP A 58 -4.15 -10.77 20.26
N VAL A 59 -3.64 -11.04 19.07
CA VAL A 59 -2.64 -12.08 18.83
C VAL A 59 -1.33 -11.77 19.55
N VAL A 60 -0.80 -10.55 19.42
CA VAL A 60 0.49 -10.19 20.04
C VAL A 60 0.37 -10.04 21.56
N GLU A 61 -0.73 -9.48 22.06
CA GLU A 61 -1.00 -9.37 23.50
C GLU A 61 -1.09 -10.75 24.17
N SER A 62 -1.70 -11.73 23.50
CA SER A 62 -1.81 -13.11 24.01
C SER A 62 -0.46 -13.78 24.24
N VAL A 63 0.60 -13.36 23.58
CA VAL A 63 1.97 -13.85 23.75
C VAL A 63 2.87 -12.90 24.53
N GLY A 64 2.30 -11.85 25.12
CA GLY A 64 3.00 -10.86 25.93
C GLY A 64 3.86 -9.90 25.13
N LEU A 65 3.47 -9.61 23.90
CA LEU A 65 4.07 -8.63 23.02
C LEU A 65 3.13 -7.45 22.77
N GLU A 66 3.69 -6.34 22.29
CA GLU A 66 2.94 -5.18 21.84
C GLU A 66 2.93 -5.10 20.30
N LEU A 67 1.97 -4.38 19.73
CA LEU A 67 1.92 -4.12 18.28
C LEU A 67 3.21 -3.48 17.76
N SER A 68 3.87 -2.65 18.57
CA SER A 68 5.16 -2.04 18.28
C SER A 68 6.26 -3.06 17.97
N ASN A 69 6.20 -4.24 18.59
CA ASN A 69 7.17 -5.31 18.37
C ASN A 69 7.08 -5.99 17.00
N LEU A 70 5.99 -5.74 16.26
CA LEU A 70 5.85 -6.20 14.86
C LEU A 70 6.64 -5.35 13.86
N PHE A 71 7.24 -4.27 14.32
CA PHE A 71 7.95 -3.31 13.49
C PHE A 71 9.43 -3.25 13.87
N PRO A 72 10.36 -3.14 12.91
CA PRO A 72 11.78 -2.99 13.21
C PRO A 72 12.05 -1.70 14.00
N GLU A 73 12.94 -1.76 14.98
CA GLU A 73 13.29 -0.62 15.85
C GLU A 73 13.88 0.58 15.09
N THR A 74 14.47 0.34 13.93
CA THR A 74 15.12 1.36 13.09
C THR A 74 14.17 2.06 12.12
N HIS A 75 12.88 1.75 12.17
CA HIS A 75 11.92 2.33 11.22
C HIS A 75 11.56 3.76 11.65
N ASP A 76 12.25 4.74 11.05
CA ASP A 76 11.82 6.14 11.08
C ASP A 76 10.49 6.29 10.30
N TRP A 77 9.39 6.17 11.01
CA TRP A 77 8.02 6.38 10.50
C TRP A 77 7.82 7.74 9.83
N ARG A 78 8.74 8.69 10.06
CA ARG A 78 8.65 10.05 9.51
C ARG A 78 9.17 10.13 8.08
N GLY A 79 10.05 9.21 7.66
CA GLY A 79 10.71 9.25 6.35
C GLY A 79 10.07 8.40 5.26
N GLN A 80 9.40 7.31 5.58
CA GLN A 80 8.74 6.43 4.59
C GLN A 80 7.21 6.51 4.67
N ARG A 81 6.65 7.71 4.59
CA ARG A 81 5.41 7.81 3.85
C ARG A 81 5.81 7.49 2.40
N ARG A 82 5.77 6.22 2.00
CA ARG A 82 5.48 5.90 0.60
C ARG A 82 4.30 6.80 0.29
N SER A 83 4.52 7.75 -0.59
CA SER A 83 3.47 8.65 -1.02
C SER A 83 2.32 7.74 -1.42
N ARG A 84 1.32 7.63 -0.56
CA ARG A 84 0.07 6.99 -0.95
C ARG A 84 -0.35 7.84 -2.13
N VAL A 85 -0.19 7.24 -3.31
CA VAL A 85 -0.68 7.89 -4.51
C VAL A 85 -2.14 8.19 -4.21
N ASP A 86 -2.44 9.48 -4.07
CA ASP A 86 -3.83 9.89 -3.89
C ASP A 86 -4.54 9.68 -5.23
N TYR A 87 -5.01 8.45 -5.42
CA TYR A 87 -5.72 8.06 -6.64
C TYR A 87 -6.91 8.97 -6.93
N LYS A 88 -7.54 9.56 -5.91
CA LYS A 88 -8.63 10.49 -6.09
C LYS A 88 -8.13 11.79 -6.71
N ALA A 89 -7.04 12.33 -6.20
CA ALA A 89 -6.40 13.53 -6.76
C ALA A 89 -5.89 13.24 -8.19
N LEU A 90 -5.30 12.07 -8.43
CA LEU A 90 -4.84 11.64 -9.75
C LEU A 90 -6.00 11.54 -10.75
N VAL A 91 -7.11 10.89 -10.37
CA VAL A 91 -8.30 10.78 -11.22
C VAL A 91 -8.89 12.16 -11.53
N THR A 92 -8.97 13.05 -10.54
CA THR A 92 -9.47 14.41 -10.75
C THR A 92 -8.59 15.19 -11.72
N LEU A 93 -7.26 15.06 -11.62
CA LEU A 93 -6.33 15.68 -12.55
C LEU A 93 -6.53 15.15 -13.97
N LEU A 94 -6.61 13.84 -14.15
CA LEU A 94 -6.82 13.20 -15.46
C LEU A 94 -8.16 13.60 -16.08
N GLN A 95 -9.23 13.69 -15.29
CA GLN A 95 -10.53 14.18 -15.77
C GLN A 95 -10.46 15.62 -16.28
N HIS A 96 -9.71 16.47 -15.58
CA HIS A 96 -9.49 17.85 -16.02
C HIS A 96 -8.74 17.90 -17.35
N GLU A 97 -7.64 17.17 -17.47
CA GLU A 97 -6.83 17.10 -18.70
C GLU A 97 -7.64 16.57 -19.89
N ILE A 98 -8.42 15.52 -19.69
CA ILE A 98 -9.31 14.97 -20.73
C ILE A 98 -10.35 16.00 -21.16
N THR A 99 -10.95 16.74 -20.23
CA THR A 99 -11.94 17.76 -20.54
C THR A 99 -11.35 18.87 -21.42
N VAL A 100 -10.13 19.34 -21.11
CA VAL A 100 -9.43 20.34 -21.92
C VAL A 100 -9.19 19.83 -23.35
N LEU A 101 -8.74 18.57 -23.50
CA LEU A 101 -8.52 17.94 -24.81
C LEU A 101 -9.82 17.82 -25.62
N ILE A 102 -10.93 17.44 -24.98
CA ILE A 102 -12.24 17.35 -25.62
C ILE A 102 -12.70 18.71 -26.13
N ILE A 103 -12.56 19.78 -25.33
CA ILE A 103 -12.94 21.14 -25.75
C ILE A 103 -12.09 21.60 -26.93
N ALA A 104 -10.78 21.37 -26.89
CA ALA A 104 -9.90 21.71 -28.02
C ALA A 104 -10.26 20.95 -29.29
N ALA A 105 -10.54 19.65 -29.18
CA ALA A 105 -10.97 18.82 -30.30
C ALA A 105 -12.32 19.28 -30.90
N GLN A 106 -13.27 19.70 -30.06
CA GLN A 106 -14.56 20.24 -30.50
C GLN A 106 -14.39 21.56 -31.29
N LYS A 107 -13.51 22.46 -30.85
CA LYS A 107 -13.18 23.70 -31.58
C LYS A 107 -12.64 23.39 -32.96
N VAL A 108 -11.64 22.51 -33.05
CA VAL A 108 -11.05 22.10 -34.34
C VAL A 108 -12.08 21.44 -35.25
N ARG A 109 -12.94 20.59 -34.72
CA ARG A 109 -14.02 19.92 -35.47
C ARG A 109 -15.06 20.93 -36.00
N ALA A 110 -15.33 22.00 -35.26
CA ALA A 110 -16.22 23.12 -35.68
C ALA A 110 -15.57 24.02 -36.72
N GLY A 111 -14.30 23.80 -37.08
CA GLY A 111 -13.56 24.68 -38.00
C GLY A 111 -13.04 25.97 -37.36
N GLU A 112 -13.04 26.04 -36.01
CA GLU A 112 -12.48 27.15 -35.26
C GLU A 112 -10.96 26.98 -35.11
N ALA A 113 -10.22 28.08 -35.26
CA ALA A 113 -8.78 28.07 -35.01
C ALA A 113 -8.54 28.08 -33.48
N LEU A 114 -7.55 27.31 -33.04
CA LEU A 114 -7.06 27.36 -31.67
C LEU A 114 -6.38 28.71 -31.42
N THR A 115 -6.75 29.38 -30.35
CA THR A 115 -6.08 30.61 -29.91
C THR A 115 -4.72 30.31 -29.30
N ASP A 116 -3.88 31.32 -29.14
CA ASP A 116 -2.59 31.18 -28.45
C ASP A 116 -2.77 30.70 -27.00
N ASP A 117 -3.85 31.08 -26.34
CA ASP A 117 -4.20 30.61 -24.99
C ASP A 117 -4.63 29.13 -24.97
N ASP A 118 -5.37 28.69 -25.98
CA ASP A 118 -5.71 27.28 -26.18
C ASP A 118 -4.43 26.44 -26.36
N GLN A 119 -3.49 26.92 -27.19
CA GLN A 119 -2.22 26.24 -27.43
C GLN A 119 -1.36 26.18 -26.17
N ALA A 120 -1.24 27.27 -25.41
CA ALA A 120 -0.52 27.29 -24.14
C ALA A 120 -1.14 26.33 -23.11
N THR A 121 -2.46 26.17 -23.14
CA THR A 121 -3.15 25.20 -22.27
C THR A 121 -2.87 23.78 -22.69
N LEU A 122 -2.88 23.47 -23.98
CA LEU A 122 -2.53 22.13 -24.49
C LEU A 122 -1.08 21.75 -24.18
N ASP A 123 -0.14 22.69 -24.29
CA ASP A 123 1.25 22.48 -23.93
C ASP A 123 1.42 22.14 -22.44
N ARG A 124 0.64 22.78 -21.58
CA ARG A 124 0.61 22.44 -20.13
C ARG A 124 0.08 21.03 -19.89
N VAL A 125 -0.99 20.67 -20.58
CA VAL A 125 -1.57 19.30 -20.50
C VAL A 125 -0.55 18.27 -20.95
N GLN A 126 0.12 18.49 -22.08
CA GLN A 126 1.15 17.61 -22.58
C GLN A 126 2.27 17.40 -21.56
N LYS A 127 2.82 18.48 -21.00
CA LYS A 127 3.87 18.41 -19.98
C LYS A 127 3.41 17.69 -18.70
N SER A 128 2.14 17.85 -18.33
CA SER A 128 1.54 17.15 -17.19
C SER A 128 1.51 15.65 -17.43
N LEU A 129 1.07 15.21 -18.61
CA LEU A 129 0.99 13.80 -18.99
C LEU A 129 2.39 13.16 -19.13
N GLU A 130 3.37 13.87 -19.66
CA GLU A 130 4.76 13.40 -19.76
C GLU A 130 5.37 13.14 -18.38
N ARG A 131 5.06 13.96 -17.37
CA ARG A 131 5.51 13.73 -15.99
C ARG A 131 4.93 12.46 -15.39
N LEU A 132 3.67 12.14 -15.71
CA LEU A 132 3.02 10.91 -15.23
C LEU A 132 3.61 9.65 -15.85
N ASN A 133 4.16 9.75 -17.09
CA ASN A 133 4.74 8.62 -17.79
C ASN A 133 6.19 8.30 -17.35
N ASN A 134 6.83 9.21 -16.60
CA ASN A 134 8.19 9.06 -16.08
C ASN A 134 8.25 8.67 -14.57
N VAL A 135 7.13 8.26 -13.99
CA VAL A 135 7.02 7.70 -12.64
C VAL A 135 6.86 6.20 -12.74
#